data_ce18211d7af52b858b0d5652e2d6ac55
#
_entry.id   ce18211d7af52b858b0d5652e2d6ac55
#
_cell.length_a   1.000
_cell.length_b   1.000
_cell.length_c   1.000
_cell.angle_alpha   90.00
_cell.angle_beta   90.00
_cell.angle_gamma   90.00
#
_symmetry.space_group_name_H-M   'P 1'
#
loop_
_entity.id
_entity.type
_entity.pdbx_description
1 polymer ?
#
loop_
_entity_poly.entity_id
_entity_poly.type
_entity_poly.pdbx_seq_one_letter_code
_entity_poly.pdbx_strand_id
1 'polypeptide(L)'
;MCIRDRRYGEQLAAELPEADAVLGFDSYKDMSSHLTSILAGNRPASHVPSDRRRLLPLSPASRQASSAGVALPGHGRTFEGPGPASGPRVIRARLDGRPWAPLKIASGCDRRCAFCAIPTFRGAFVSRQPADVLAEAQWLGEHDVKEIFLVSENSTSYGKDLGDLRLLETMLPQIVAVEGIERVRVSYLQPAEIRMDLLDVMASTPGVVPYFDISFQHASEPLLRRMRRFGSREAFLELIEQVRARAPLAGIRSNVVVGFPGETEHDLAELESFLTDARLDVVGVFGYSDEDGTEAETYEGKFESHVIAERLARFTTLVEELNIQRAEERVGELVEVLVEEIDEDTDDLTGRAAHQGPDVDGATILRMRPGTEAPAVGEIIAARVVDTLGIDLIAEPL
;
A
#
# COMPACT_ATOMS: atom_id res chain seq x y z
N MET A 1 -1.70 -2.72 -16.35
CA MET A 1 -1.15 -1.92 -17.46
C MET A 1 0.23 -1.37 -17.13
N CYS A 2 0.42 -0.58 -16.10
CA CYS A 2 1.71 0.10 -15.84
C CYS A 2 2.94 -0.80 -15.59
N ILE A 3 2.80 -2.01 -15.09
CA ILE A 3 3.93 -2.94 -14.86
C ILE A 3 4.47 -3.47 -16.18
N ARG A 4 3.60 -3.89 -17.10
CA ARG A 4 3.98 -4.35 -18.44
C ARG A 4 4.68 -3.26 -19.25
N ASP A 5 4.12 -2.05 -19.26
CA ASP A 5 4.65 -0.93 -20.04
C ASP A 5 6.10 -0.60 -19.67
N ARG A 6 6.43 -0.69 -18.38
CA ARG A 6 7.78 -0.37 -17.92
C ARG A 6 8.79 -1.47 -18.10
N ARG A 7 8.36 -2.72 -18.02
CA ARG A 7 9.25 -3.89 -18.14
C ARG A 7 9.51 -4.28 -19.59
N TYR A 8 8.48 -4.14 -20.42
CA TYR A 8 8.46 -4.64 -21.80
C TYR A 8 8.18 -3.55 -22.83
N GLY A 9 8.52 -2.29 -22.55
CA GLY A 9 8.14 -1.15 -23.39
C GLY A 9 8.43 -1.30 -24.87
N GLU A 10 9.65 -1.71 -25.25
CA GLU A 10 9.99 -1.97 -26.66
C GLU A 10 9.29 -3.21 -27.22
N GLN A 11 9.24 -4.28 -26.44
CA GLN A 11 8.56 -5.52 -26.85
C GLN A 11 7.05 -5.26 -26.98
N LEU A 12 6.44 -4.57 -26.03
CA LEU A 12 5.03 -4.21 -26.06
C LEU A 12 4.71 -3.30 -27.25
N ALA A 13 5.59 -2.35 -27.58
CA ALA A 13 5.45 -1.51 -28.76
C ALA A 13 5.56 -2.29 -30.07
N ALA A 14 6.36 -3.36 -30.09
CA ALA A 14 6.47 -4.24 -31.24
C ALA A 14 5.26 -5.17 -31.40
N GLU A 15 4.67 -5.60 -30.27
CA GLU A 15 3.49 -6.49 -30.24
C GLU A 15 2.17 -5.73 -30.45
N LEU A 16 2.15 -4.40 -30.24
CA LEU A 16 0.98 -3.52 -30.40
C LEU A 16 1.26 -2.45 -31.48
N PRO A 17 1.35 -2.84 -32.75
CA PRO A 17 1.64 -1.89 -33.85
C PRO A 17 0.53 -0.83 -34.03
N GLU A 18 -0.68 -1.08 -33.53
CA GLU A 18 -1.80 -0.15 -33.51
C GLU A 18 -1.68 0.94 -32.44
N ALA A 19 -0.81 0.77 -31.45
CA ALA A 19 -0.59 1.78 -30.44
C ALA A 19 0.29 2.93 -30.99
N ASP A 20 -0.15 4.17 -30.79
CA ASP A 20 0.61 5.36 -31.21
C ASP A 20 1.89 5.55 -30.38
N ALA A 21 1.89 5.14 -29.13
CA ALA A 21 3.04 5.16 -28.24
C ALA A 21 2.89 4.21 -27.04
N VAL A 22 4.02 3.72 -26.51
CA VAL A 22 4.13 3.02 -25.24
C VAL A 22 4.97 3.89 -24.31
N LEU A 23 4.34 4.42 -23.26
CA LEU A 23 4.92 5.38 -22.32
C LEU A 23 5.04 4.75 -20.93
N GLY A 24 6.23 4.81 -20.34
CA GLY A 24 6.47 4.34 -18.97
C GLY A 24 6.22 5.42 -17.91
N PHE A 25 6.34 5.05 -16.63
CA PHE A 25 6.18 5.95 -15.48
C PHE A 25 7.05 7.21 -15.52
N ASP A 26 8.24 7.11 -16.12
CA ASP A 26 9.18 8.24 -16.19
C ASP A 26 8.69 9.31 -17.17
N SER A 27 7.76 8.96 -18.06
CA SER A 27 7.16 9.86 -19.04
C SER A 27 5.97 10.68 -18.49
N TYR A 28 5.48 10.37 -17.30
CA TYR A 28 4.28 11.04 -16.75
C TYR A 28 4.44 12.55 -16.56
N LYS A 29 5.64 13.02 -16.21
CA LYS A 29 5.92 14.46 -16.06
C LYS A 29 5.80 15.21 -17.39
N ASP A 30 6.07 14.54 -18.50
CA ASP A 30 6.09 15.11 -19.85
C ASP A 30 4.88 14.65 -20.69
N MET A 31 3.82 14.11 -20.04
CA MET A 31 2.66 13.51 -20.70
C MET A 31 2.00 14.46 -21.71
N SER A 32 1.82 15.72 -21.37
CA SER A 32 1.23 16.72 -22.27
C SER A 32 2.07 16.92 -23.53
N SER A 33 3.41 16.92 -23.41
CA SER A 33 4.34 17.02 -24.53
C SER A 33 4.26 15.78 -25.43
N HIS A 34 4.20 14.58 -24.82
CA HIS A 34 4.04 13.32 -25.56
C HIS A 34 2.71 13.29 -26.30
N LEU A 35 1.60 13.67 -25.67
CA LEU A 35 0.28 13.72 -26.30
C LEU A 35 0.26 14.71 -27.48
N THR A 36 0.84 15.91 -27.28
CA THR A 36 0.94 16.92 -28.36
C THR A 36 1.75 16.37 -29.54
N SER A 37 2.85 15.67 -29.27
CA SER A 37 3.68 15.04 -30.31
C SER A 37 2.92 13.95 -31.08
N ILE A 38 2.16 13.10 -30.38
CA ILE A 38 1.33 12.05 -30.97
C ILE A 38 0.23 12.65 -31.85
N LEU A 39 -0.46 13.66 -31.35
CA LEU A 39 -1.50 14.38 -32.12
C LEU A 39 -0.95 15.07 -33.36
N ALA A 40 0.34 15.44 -33.35
CA ALA A 40 1.06 15.95 -34.53
C ALA A 40 1.54 14.85 -35.50
N GLY A 41 1.19 13.59 -35.25
CA GLY A 41 1.55 12.45 -36.10
C GLY A 41 2.95 11.88 -35.85
N ASN A 42 3.63 12.28 -34.78
CA ASN A 42 4.93 11.72 -34.41
C ASN A 42 4.73 10.51 -33.48
N ARG A 43 5.59 9.50 -33.60
CA ARG A 43 5.65 8.38 -32.64
C ARG A 43 6.81 8.61 -31.68
N PRO A 44 6.56 8.95 -30.41
CA PRO A 44 7.62 9.04 -29.39
C PRO A 44 8.32 7.68 -29.26
N ALA A 45 9.63 7.70 -28.99
CA ALA A 45 10.37 6.48 -28.71
C ALA A 45 9.78 5.75 -27.52
N SER A 46 9.65 4.42 -27.63
CA SER A 46 9.17 3.57 -26.55
C SER A 46 10.07 3.74 -25.32
N HIS A 47 9.49 3.78 -24.14
CA HIS A 47 10.25 3.93 -22.91
C HIS A 47 11.03 2.64 -22.62
N VAL A 48 12.35 2.73 -22.58
CA VAL A 48 13.23 1.67 -22.08
C VAL A 48 13.48 1.94 -20.59
N PRO A 49 13.17 1.00 -19.67
CA PRO A 49 13.44 1.17 -18.26
C PRO A 49 14.94 1.38 -18.04
N SER A 50 15.35 2.55 -17.56
CA SER A 50 16.71 2.76 -17.11
C SER A 50 16.91 2.12 -15.75
N ASP A 51 17.98 1.33 -15.57
CA ASP A 51 18.36 0.81 -14.26
C ASP A 51 18.77 1.98 -13.35
N ARG A 52 17.86 2.43 -12.53
CA ARG A 52 18.07 3.58 -11.60
C ARG A 52 19.15 3.31 -10.57
N ARG A 53 19.49 2.04 -10.31
CA ARG A 53 20.62 1.70 -9.45
C ARG A 53 21.94 2.25 -9.98
N ARG A 54 22.05 2.43 -11.30
CA ARG A 54 23.20 3.05 -11.98
C ARG A 54 23.21 4.57 -11.86
N LEU A 55 22.06 5.18 -11.58
CA LEU A 55 21.91 6.64 -11.47
C LEU A 55 22.05 7.14 -10.03
N LEU A 56 21.94 6.26 -9.05
CA LEU A 56 22.09 6.60 -7.63
C LEU A 56 23.52 6.28 -7.16
N PRO A 57 24.15 7.17 -6.37
CA PRO A 57 25.41 6.87 -5.72
C PRO A 57 25.32 5.57 -4.92
N LEU A 58 26.36 4.74 -4.99
CA LEU A 58 26.38 3.38 -4.41
C LEU A 58 26.37 3.37 -2.87
N SER A 59 26.62 4.51 -2.22
CA SER A 59 26.64 4.60 -0.76
C SER A 59 25.83 5.79 -0.25
N PRO A 60 25.25 5.70 0.96
CA PRO A 60 24.59 6.83 1.61
C PRO A 60 25.50 8.07 1.74
N ALA A 61 26.77 7.87 2.02
CA ALA A 61 27.77 8.95 2.12
C ALA A 61 27.96 9.68 0.77
N SER A 62 27.98 8.97 -0.35
CA SER A 62 28.08 9.60 -1.67
C SER A 62 26.81 10.36 -2.06
N ARG A 63 25.64 9.93 -1.57
CA ARG A 63 24.37 10.65 -1.77
C ARG A 63 24.34 11.95 -0.96
N GLN A 64 24.91 11.95 0.23
CA GLN A 64 25.04 13.16 1.07
C GLN A 64 26.11 14.13 0.54
N ALA A 65 27.22 13.61 0.00
CA ALA A 65 28.30 14.44 -0.54
C ALA A 65 27.93 15.20 -1.82
N SER A 66 26.89 14.79 -2.55
CA SER A 66 26.38 15.53 -3.70
C SER A 66 25.53 16.74 -3.32
N SER A 67 25.13 16.89 -2.04
CA SER A 67 24.51 18.08 -1.48
C SER A 67 25.62 18.93 -0.84
N ALA A 68 26.10 19.96 -1.54
CA ALA A 68 27.08 20.89 -0.99
C ALA A 68 26.43 21.75 0.12
N GLY A 69 26.83 21.55 1.35
CA GLY A 69 26.36 22.26 2.52
C GLY A 69 25.40 21.43 3.37
N VAL A 70 25.30 21.80 4.63
CA VAL A 70 24.46 21.13 5.64
C VAL A 70 23.12 20.74 5.03
N ALA A 71 22.85 19.44 4.91
CA ALA A 71 21.58 18.92 4.42
C ALA A 71 20.49 19.21 5.45
N LEU A 72 19.89 20.38 5.33
CA LEU A 72 18.59 20.61 5.94
C LEU A 72 17.56 19.82 5.10
N PRO A 73 16.67 19.04 5.73
CA PRO A 73 15.58 18.38 5.00
C PRO A 73 14.84 19.40 4.13
N GLY A 74 14.75 19.16 2.83
CA GLY A 74 14.05 20.03 1.89
C GLY A 74 14.93 21.03 1.07
N HIS A 75 16.23 21.14 1.31
CA HIS A 75 17.11 22.07 0.59
C HIS A 75 18.16 21.38 -0.30
N GLY A 76 17.74 20.46 -1.17
CA GLY A 76 18.59 19.85 -2.19
C GLY A 76 18.66 20.68 -3.47
N ARG A 77 19.82 20.65 -4.16
CA ARG A 77 19.95 21.19 -5.52
C ARG A 77 18.96 20.51 -6.46
N THR A 78 18.36 21.29 -7.34
CA THR A 78 17.59 20.78 -8.49
C THR A 78 18.47 19.83 -9.31
N PHE A 79 18.06 18.58 -9.39
CA PHE A 79 18.72 17.57 -10.19
C PHE A 79 18.31 17.79 -11.67
N GLU A 80 19.26 18.11 -12.54
CA GLU A 80 19.01 18.34 -13.99
C GLU A 80 18.91 17.05 -14.83
N GLY A 81 18.83 15.87 -14.19
CA GLY A 81 18.60 14.60 -14.87
C GLY A 81 17.13 14.19 -14.89
N PRO A 82 16.77 13.10 -15.56
CA PRO A 82 15.43 12.52 -15.43
C PRO A 82 15.20 12.20 -13.96
N GLY A 83 14.36 13.00 -13.31
CA GLY A 83 14.09 12.93 -11.88
C GLY A 83 13.60 11.53 -11.49
N PRO A 84 13.86 11.08 -10.26
CA PRO A 84 13.32 9.82 -9.76
C PRO A 84 11.80 9.80 -9.93
N ALA A 85 11.18 8.63 -10.13
CA ALA A 85 9.72 8.51 -10.24
C ALA A 85 8.98 8.99 -8.97
N SER A 86 9.71 9.26 -7.91
CA SER A 86 9.30 9.91 -6.67
C SER A 86 9.72 11.39 -6.58
N GLY A 87 10.22 12.01 -7.66
CA GLY A 87 10.49 13.45 -7.71
C GLY A 87 9.22 14.28 -7.54
N PRO A 88 9.36 15.62 -7.41
CA PRO A 88 8.22 16.51 -7.22
C PRO A 88 7.17 16.22 -8.28
N ARG A 89 5.96 15.88 -7.85
CA ARG A 89 4.84 15.68 -8.75
C ARG A 89 4.32 17.04 -9.16
N VAL A 90 4.02 17.19 -10.44
CA VAL A 90 3.16 18.29 -10.87
C VAL A 90 1.82 18.07 -10.16
N ILE A 91 1.40 19.03 -9.35
CA ILE A 91 0.09 19.04 -8.72
C ILE A 91 -0.95 19.00 -9.84
N ARG A 92 -1.82 18.01 -9.80
CA ARG A 92 -2.82 17.75 -10.84
C ARG A 92 -4.20 18.05 -10.28
N ALA A 93 -5.15 18.36 -11.14
CA ALA A 93 -6.54 18.37 -10.75
C ALA A 93 -6.97 16.96 -10.30
N ARG A 94 -7.74 16.84 -9.24
CA ARG A 94 -8.37 15.59 -8.85
C ARG A 94 -9.40 15.20 -9.91
N LEU A 95 -9.45 13.90 -10.21
CA LEU A 95 -10.41 13.37 -11.21
C LEU A 95 -11.71 12.90 -10.57
N ASP A 96 -11.71 12.73 -9.25
CA ASP A 96 -12.86 12.29 -8.46
C ASP A 96 -13.11 13.22 -7.27
N GLY A 97 -14.30 13.14 -6.68
CA GLY A 97 -14.70 13.87 -5.49
C GLY A 97 -14.59 13.04 -4.20
N ARG A 98 -13.87 11.91 -4.20
CA ARG A 98 -13.76 11.05 -3.01
C ARG A 98 -13.15 11.81 -1.84
N PRO A 99 -13.63 11.59 -0.59
CA PRO A 99 -13.09 12.29 0.58
C PRO A 99 -11.73 11.76 1.02
N TRP A 100 -11.14 10.81 0.31
CA TRP A 100 -9.81 10.29 0.55
C TRP A 100 -8.93 10.33 -0.71
N ALA A 101 -7.63 10.34 -0.52
CA ALA A 101 -6.68 10.30 -1.63
C ALA A 101 -5.38 9.57 -1.26
N PRO A 102 -4.76 8.84 -2.22
CA PRO A 102 -3.45 8.26 -2.01
C PRO A 102 -2.36 9.34 -2.10
N LEU A 103 -1.49 9.39 -1.10
CA LEU A 103 -0.29 10.21 -1.08
C LEU A 103 0.95 9.31 -1.13
N LYS A 104 1.64 9.33 -2.26
CA LYS A 104 2.83 8.52 -2.44
C LYS A 104 4.03 9.15 -1.75
N ILE A 105 4.64 8.43 -0.77
CA ILE A 105 5.79 8.91 0.00
C ILE A 105 7.13 8.43 -0.54
N ALA A 106 7.17 7.28 -1.22
CA ALA A 106 8.39 6.73 -1.80
C ALA A 106 8.09 5.87 -3.03
N SER A 107 9.11 5.47 -3.78
CA SER A 107 9.01 4.58 -4.93
C SER A 107 10.19 3.62 -4.99
N GLY A 108 9.95 2.41 -5.52
CA GLY A 108 10.96 1.37 -5.61
C GLY A 108 11.09 0.56 -4.32
N CYS A 109 11.96 -0.44 -4.31
CA CYS A 109 12.16 -1.30 -3.15
C CYS A 109 13.59 -1.85 -3.14
N ASP A 110 14.27 -1.80 -1.99
CA ASP A 110 15.61 -2.38 -1.79
C ASP A 110 15.54 -3.84 -1.33
N ARG A 111 14.35 -4.35 -1.06
CA ARG A 111 14.13 -5.75 -0.72
C ARG A 111 14.39 -6.64 -1.93
N ARG A 112 14.92 -7.83 -1.64
CA ARG A 112 15.24 -8.84 -2.65
C ARG A 112 14.39 -10.09 -2.46
N CYS A 113 13.07 -9.89 -2.26
CA CYS A 113 12.15 -11.02 -2.19
C CYS A 113 12.26 -11.83 -3.49
N ALA A 114 12.43 -13.15 -3.37
CA ALA A 114 12.75 -14.01 -4.51
C ALA A 114 11.70 -13.99 -5.62
N PHE A 115 10.44 -13.75 -5.28
CA PHE A 115 9.29 -13.72 -6.19
C PHE A 115 8.98 -12.34 -6.79
N CYS A 116 9.68 -11.29 -6.35
CA CYS A 116 9.21 -9.92 -6.60
C CYS A 116 10.03 -9.21 -7.68
N ALA A 117 9.34 -8.79 -8.74
CA ALA A 117 9.94 -8.04 -9.85
C ALA A 117 10.01 -6.51 -9.61
N ILE A 118 9.44 -5.98 -8.53
CA ILE A 118 9.42 -4.53 -8.24
C ILE A 118 10.80 -3.87 -8.39
N PRO A 119 11.90 -4.43 -7.82
CA PRO A 119 13.21 -3.81 -7.96
C PRO A 119 13.71 -3.70 -9.40
N THR A 120 13.27 -4.57 -10.31
CA THR A 120 13.73 -4.58 -11.69
C THR A 120 13.13 -3.44 -12.52
N PHE A 121 11.87 -3.08 -12.27
CA PHE A 121 11.18 -2.04 -13.05
C PHE A 121 10.93 -0.73 -12.28
N ARG A 122 10.84 -0.75 -10.93
CA ARG A 122 10.75 0.47 -10.12
C ARG A 122 12.10 0.97 -9.62
N GLY A 123 13.11 0.11 -9.62
CA GLY A 123 14.46 0.41 -9.16
C GLY A 123 14.60 0.39 -7.63
N ALA A 124 15.72 0.97 -7.16
CA ALA A 124 15.99 1.13 -5.74
C ALA A 124 14.93 1.98 -5.04
N PHE A 125 14.80 1.80 -3.73
CA PHE A 125 13.92 2.61 -2.90
C PHE A 125 14.38 4.08 -2.88
N VAL A 126 13.47 4.99 -3.19
CA VAL A 126 13.72 6.44 -3.19
C VAL A 126 12.57 7.14 -2.47
N SER A 127 12.87 7.72 -1.32
CA SER A 127 11.95 8.56 -0.56
C SER A 127 11.71 9.89 -1.26
N ARG A 128 10.48 10.38 -1.21
CA ARG A 128 10.20 11.77 -1.52
C ARG A 128 10.69 12.66 -0.39
N GLN A 129 11.07 13.90 -0.72
CA GLN A 129 11.46 14.86 0.29
C GLN A 129 10.27 15.19 1.21
N PRO A 130 10.48 15.33 2.52
CA PRO A 130 9.42 15.67 3.47
C PRO A 130 8.63 16.92 3.08
N ALA A 131 9.32 17.95 2.60
CA ALA A 131 8.67 19.19 2.15
C ALA A 131 7.70 18.96 0.98
N ASP A 132 8.05 18.09 0.01
CA ASP A 132 7.19 17.77 -1.13
C ASP A 132 5.96 16.93 -0.69
N VAL A 133 6.14 16.06 0.29
CA VAL A 133 5.05 15.26 0.85
C VAL A 133 4.06 16.16 1.60
N LEU A 134 4.57 17.08 2.44
CA LEU A 134 3.73 18.03 3.18
C LEU A 134 3.02 19.04 2.24
N ALA A 135 3.70 19.53 1.21
CA ALA A 135 3.07 20.41 0.23
C ALA A 135 1.92 19.72 -0.52
N GLU A 136 2.08 18.44 -0.89
CA GLU A 136 0.98 17.67 -1.51
C GLU A 136 -0.14 17.38 -0.49
N ALA A 137 0.19 17.12 0.77
CA ALA A 137 -0.81 16.95 1.83
C ALA A 137 -1.64 18.24 2.04
N GLN A 138 -0.99 19.41 2.06
CA GLN A 138 -1.67 20.71 2.15
C GLN A 138 -2.60 20.93 0.98
N TRP A 139 -2.12 20.69 -0.24
CA TRP A 139 -2.95 20.77 -1.43
C TRP A 139 -4.17 19.84 -1.38
N LEU A 140 -4.00 18.60 -0.87
CA LEU A 140 -5.12 17.66 -0.71
C LEU A 140 -6.14 18.18 0.31
N GLY A 141 -5.71 18.73 1.44
CA GLY A 141 -6.60 19.33 2.44
C GLY A 141 -7.39 20.53 1.88
N GLU A 142 -6.75 21.39 1.07
CA GLU A 142 -7.40 22.51 0.36
C GLU A 142 -8.42 22.04 -0.71
N HIS A 143 -8.41 20.74 -1.06
CA HIS A 143 -9.30 20.15 -2.08
C HIS A 143 -10.22 19.06 -1.47
N ASP A 144 -10.71 19.31 -0.26
CA ASP A 144 -11.74 18.53 0.43
C ASP A 144 -11.37 17.06 0.71
N VAL A 145 -10.08 16.72 0.72
CA VAL A 145 -9.62 15.40 1.18
C VAL A 145 -9.62 15.37 2.70
N LYS A 146 -10.32 14.40 3.27
CA LYS A 146 -10.41 14.15 4.71
C LYS A 146 -9.44 13.06 5.17
N GLU A 147 -9.24 12.03 4.37
CA GLU A 147 -8.29 10.96 4.67
C GLU A 147 -7.15 10.89 3.63
N ILE A 148 -5.91 10.94 4.13
CA ILE A 148 -4.72 10.66 3.32
C ILE A 148 -4.32 9.20 3.52
N PHE A 149 -4.20 8.46 2.41
CA PHE A 149 -3.69 7.09 2.38
C PHE A 149 -2.23 7.09 1.91
N LEU A 150 -1.30 6.95 2.85
CA LEU A 150 0.14 6.93 2.54
C LEU A 150 0.52 5.62 1.86
N VAL A 151 1.09 5.73 0.67
CA VAL A 151 1.45 4.59 -0.17
C VAL A 151 2.90 4.61 -0.62
N SER A 152 3.51 3.43 -0.62
CA SER A 152 4.79 3.13 -1.26
C SER A 152 4.92 1.62 -1.48
N GLU A 153 6.00 1.14 -2.03
CA GLU A 153 6.27 -0.30 -2.11
C GLU A 153 6.83 -0.86 -0.78
N ASN A 154 7.25 0.01 0.16
CA ASN A 154 7.67 -0.32 1.52
C ASN A 154 7.69 0.93 2.39
N SER A 155 6.59 1.26 3.03
CA SER A 155 6.47 2.48 3.83
C SER A 155 7.35 2.51 5.08
N THR A 156 7.68 1.33 5.65
CA THR A 156 8.59 1.23 6.81
C THR A 156 10.01 1.71 6.52
N SER A 157 10.42 1.73 5.25
CA SER A 157 11.75 2.21 4.83
C SER A 157 11.78 3.71 4.50
N TYR A 158 10.67 4.46 4.64
CA TYR A 158 10.65 5.88 4.32
C TYR A 158 11.69 6.66 5.14
N GLY A 159 12.50 7.46 4.44
CA GLY A 159 13.59 8.24 5.05
C GLY A 159 14.94 7.53 5.14
N LYS A 160 15.00 6.20 4.98
CA LYS A 160 16.25 5.44 5.09
C LYS A 160 17.34 5.93 4.13
N ASP A 161 16.98 6.20 2.89
CA ASP A 161 17.87 6.73 1.86
C ASP A 161 18.20 8.22 2.07
N LEU A 162 17.40 8.93 2.87
CA LEU A 162 17.65 10.31 3.31
C LEU A 162 18.51 10.38 4.59
N GLY A 163 18.86 9.23 5.19
CA GLY A 163 19.67 9.15 6.39
C GLY A 163 18.90 9.24 7.70
N ASP A 164 17.56 9.21 7.66
CA ASP A 164 16.69 9.23 8.82
C ASP A 164 15.76 8.02 8.82
N LEU A 165 16.04 7.04 9.67
CA LEU A 165 15.23 5.82 9.82
C LEU A 165 13.89 6.06 10.52
N ARG A 166 13.74 7.21 11.20
CA ARG A 166 12.55 7.58 11.97
C ARG A 166 11.69 8.64 11.26
N LEU A 167 11.97 8.89 9.98
CA LEU A 167 11.30 9.95 9.24
C LEU A 167 9.79 9.73 9.14
N LEU A 168 9.33 8.48 9.00
CA LEU A 168 7.90 8.18 8.98
C LEU A 168 7.23 8.58 10.31
N GLU A 169 7.84 8.22 11.43
CA GLU A 169 7.35 8.54 12.76
C GLU A 169 7.22 10.05 12.99
N THR A 170 8.18 10.82 12.48
CA THR A 170 8.18 12.28 12.63
C THR A 170 7.26 12.98 11.63
N MET A 171 6.99 12.36 10.49
CA MET A 171 6.11 12.92 9.44
C MET A 171 4.62 12.73 9.74
N LEU A 172 4.24 11.60 10.35
CA LEU A 172 2.82 11.29 10.60
C LEU A 172 2.10 12.40 11.37
N PRO A 173 2.62 12.90 12.52
CA PRO A 173 1.98 14.01 13.23
C PRO A 173 1.91 15.30 12.41
N GLN A 174 2.88 15.55 11.52
CA GLN A 174 2.91 16.75 10.68
C GLN A 174 1.85 16.68 9.57
N ILE A 175 1.65 15.48 8.98
CA ILE A 175 0.63 15.30 7.94
C ILE A 175 -0.77 15.41 8.53
N VAL A 176 -1.02 14.84 9.72
CA VAL A 176 -2.30 14.98 10.41
C VAL A 176 -2.59 16.43 10.80
N ALA A 177 -1.56 17.22 11.13
CA ALA A 177 -1.72 18.63 11.47
C ALA A 177 -2.06 19.55 10.28
N VAL A 178 -2.10 19.01 9.06
CA VAL A 178 -2.51 19.78 7.88
C VAL A 178 -4.00 20.11 7.97
N GLU A 179 -4.34 21.39 7.75
CA GLU A 179 -5.72 21.85 7.77
C GLU A 179 -6.58 21.11 6.72
N GLY A 180 -7.75 20.67 7.12
CA GLY A 180 -8.68 19.89 6.28
C GLY A 180 -8.45 18.39 6.33
N ILE A 181 -7.29 17.89 6.78
CA ILE A 181 -7.01 16.46 6.95
C ILE A 181 -7.45 16.00 8.33
N GLU A 182 -8.28 14.99 8.38
CA GLU A 182 -8.83 14.41 9.61
C GLU A 182 -8.27 13.01 9.91
N ARG A 183 -7.85 12.29 8.85
CA ARG A 183 -7.28 10.93 8.97
C ARG A 183 -6.04 10.75 8.11
N VAL A 184 -5.08 10.00 8.66
CA VAL A 184 -3.91 9.50 7.93
C VAL A 184 -3.80 8.00 8.15
N ARG A 185 -3.75 7.26 7.05
CA ARG A 185 -3.61 5.80 7.03
C ARG A 185 -2.28 5.43 6.38
N VAL A 186 -1.59 4.43 6.95
CA VAL A 186 -0.31 3.93 6.41
C VAL A 186 -0.48 2.53 5.87
N SER A 187 -0.01 2.27 4.65
CA SER A 187 -0.02 0.93 4.05
C SER A 187 1.38 0.40 3.77
N TYR A 188 1.46 -0.87 3.40
CA TYR A 188 2.67 -1.57 2.95
C TYR A 188 3.80 -1.58 3.98
N LEU A 189 3.49 -2.06 5.20
CA LEU A 189 4.46 -2.26 6.26
C LEU A 189 5.18 -3.61 6.08
N GLN A 190 6.49 -3.59 6.29
CA GLN A 190 7.32 -4.81 6.27
C GLN A 190 7.56 -5.30 7.70
N PRO A 191 7.14 -6.53 8.09
CA PRO A 191 7.19 -6.98 9.47
C PRO A 191 8.60 -6.91 10.07
N ALA A 192 9.64 -7.26 9.30
CA ALA A 192 11.03 -7.22 9.75
C ALA A 192 11.62 -5.80 9.89
N GLU A 193 10.89 -4.75 9.52
CA GLU A 193 11.33 -3.34 9.59
C GLU A 193 10.44 -2.49 10.50
N ILE A 194 9.38 -3.07 11.04
CA ILE A 194 8.52 -2.37 12.01
C ILE A 194 9.28 -2.16 13.31
N ARG A 195 9.39 -0.91 13.73
CA ARG A 195 9.98 -0.49 14.99
C ARG A 195 8.88 -0.25 16.01
N MET A 196 9.16 -0.49 17.28
CA MET A 196 8.18 -0.25 18.36
C MET A 196 7.74 1.21 18.40
N ASP A 197 8.67 2.15 18.20
CA ASP A 197 8.35 3.58 18.12
C ASP A 197 7.36 3.91 16.99
N LEU A 198 7.44 3.22 15.84
CA LEU A 198 6.47 3.39 14.77
C LEU A 198 5.07 2.89 15.19
N LEU A 199 5.00 1.73 15.88
CA LEU A 199 3.75 1.24 16.43
C LEU A 199 3.16 2.23 17.45
N ASP A 200 4.00 2.79 18.32
CA ASP A 200 3.57 3.78 19.31
C ASP A 200 2.98 5.02 18.61
N VAL A 201 3.64 5.56 17.60
CA VAL A 201 3.17 6.73 16.85
C VAL A 201 1.87 6.42 16.09
N MET A 202 1.80 5.27 15.41
CA MET A 202 0.59 4.88 14.66
C MET A 202 -0.61 4.62 15.57
N ALA A 203 -0.38 4.12 16.79
CA ALA A 203 -1.44 3.79 17.73
C ALA A 203 -1.88 4.97 18.58
N SER A 204 -1.02 5.97 18.82
CA SER A 204 -1.28 7.05 19.80
C SER A 204 -1.45 8.44 19.21
N THR A 205 -1.07 8.67 17.95
CA THR A 205 -1.20 9.99 17.32
C THR A 205 -2.65 10.22 16.89
N PRO A 206 -3.36 11.20 17.46
CA PRO A 206 -4.72 11.52 17.04
C PRO A 206 -4.77 11.82 15.55
N GLY A 207 -5.75 11.26 14.84
CA GLY A 207 -5.89 11.39 13.39
C GLY A 207 -5.04 10.39 12.56
N VAL A 208 -4.04 9.72 13.14
CA VAL A 208 -3.47 8.52 12.51
C VAL A 208 -4.37 7.35 12.87
N VAL A 209 -4.97 6.71 11.86
CA VAL A 209 -5.85 5.57 12.10
C VAL A 209 -5.03 4.32 12.47
N PRO A 210 -5.45 3.55 13.49
CA PRO A 210 -4.76 2.33 13.90
C PRO A 210 -5.02 1.19 12.89
N TYR A 211 -4.43 1.32 11.73
CA TYR A 211 -4.51 0.40 10.61
C TYR A 211 -3.12 -0.10 10.23
N PHE A 212 -2.94 -1.41 10.18
CA PHE A 212 -1.65 -2.06 9.98
C PHE A 212 -1.72 -3.04 8.81
N ASP A 213 -1.37 -2.57 7.61
CA ASP A 213 -1.22 -3.40 6.41
C ASP A 213 0.19 -4.01 6.41
N ILE A 214 0.32 -5.22 6.95
CA ILE A 214 1.60 -5.89 7.19
C ILE A 214 1.77 -7.05 6.21
N SER A 215 2.78 -6.97 5.36
CA SER A 215 3.05 -7.99 4.33
C SER A 215 3.76 -9.22 4.92
N PHE A 216 3.05 -10.19 5.49
CA PHE A 216 3.64 -11.42 6.03
C PHE A 216 4.10 -12.37 4.93
N GLN A 217 3.30 -12.57 3.89
CA GLN A 217 3.50 -13.41 2.70
C GLN A 217 3.40 -14.92 2.97
N HIS A 218 3.85 -15.41 4.10
CA HIS A 218 3.73 -16.79 4.60
C HIS A 218 4.04 -16.81 6.10
N ALA A 219 3.90 -17.96 6.79
CA ALA A 219 4.24 -18.12 8.20
C ALA A 219 5.36 -19.13 8.48
N SER A 220 5.59 -20.08 7.57
CA SER A 220 6.68 -21.06 7.71
C SER A 220 8.04 -20.41 7.55
N GLU A 221 8.90 -20.50 8.57
CA GLU A 221 10.24 -19.90 8.56
C GLU A 221 11.13 -20.47 7.44
N PRO A 222 11.19 -21.79 7.16
CA PRO A 222 11.98 -22.33 6.05
C PRO A 222 11.54 -21.77 4.70
N LEU A 223 10.23 -21.66 4.47
CA LEU A 223 9.70 -21.14 3.22
C LEU A 223 9.92 -19.63 3.09
N LEU A 224 9.74 -18.87 4.18
CA LEU A 224 10.06 -17.44 4.22
C LEU A 224 11.54 -17.17 3.88
N ARG A 225 12.47 -17.97 4.43
CA ARG A 225 13.89 -17.87 4.06
C ARG A 225 14.12 -18.13 2.58
N ARG A 226 13.42 -19.12 1.99
CA ARG A 226 13.48 -19.40 0.55
C ARG A 226 12.89 -18.26 -0.26
N MET A 227 11.85 -17.58 0.23
CA MET A 227 11.29 -16.34 -0.32
C MET A 227 12.20 -15.12 -0.13
N ARG A 228 13.35 -15.26 0.55
CA ARG A 228 14.23 -14.18 1.03
C ARG A 228 13.52 -13.18 1.93
N ARG A 229 12.71 -13.72 2.82
CA ARG A 229 12.02 -12.97 3.87
C ARG A 229 12.42 -13.50 5.24
N PHE A 230 12.19 -12.66 6.26
CA PHE A 230 12.48 -13.00 7.65
C PHE A 230 11.19 -13.00 8.45
N GLY A 231 11.10 -13.93 9.37
CA GLY A 231 9.98 -14.10 10.28
C GLY A 231 9.68 -15.57 10.52
N SER A 232 8.76 -15.81 11.43
CA SER A 232 8.15 -17.10 11.73
C SER A 232 6.74 -16.85 12.22
N ARG A 233 5.94 -17.90 12.36
CA ARG A 233 4.61 -17.85 12.96
C ARG A 233 4.63 -17.13 14.31
N GLU A 234 5.54 -17.54 15.20
CA GLU A 234 5.65 -16.98 16.56
C GLU A 234 6.02 -15.51 16.54
N ALA A 235 7.02 -15.12 15.74
CA ALA A 235 7.45 -13.73 15.64
C ALA A 235 6.36 -12.82 15.07
N PHE A 236 5.53 -13.34 14.15
CA PHE A 236 4.43 -12.58 13.58
C PHE A 236 3.25 -12.46 14.56
N LEU A 237 2.93 -13.51 15.30
CA LEU A 237 1.92 -13.46 16.37
C LEU A 237 2.33 -12.49 17.47
N GLU A 238 3.61 -12.49 17.88
CA GLU A 238 4.14 -11.52 18.84
C GLU A 238 4.01 -10.08 18.32
N LEU A 239 4.32 -9.82 17.05
CA LEU A 239 4.13 -8.49 16.46
C LEU A 239 2.65 -8.06 16.49
N ILE A 240 1.73 -8.97 16.15
CA ILE A 240 0.29 -8.70 16.19
C ILE A 240 -0.17 -8.41 17.63
N GLU A 241 0.34 -9.14 18.62
CA GLU A 241 0.06 -8.86 20.04
C GLU A 241 0.56 -7.48 20.45
N GLN A 242 1.76 -7.07 20.00
CA GLN A 242 2.29 -5.72 20.24
C GLN A 242 1.41 -4.63 19.61
N VAL A 243 0.84 -4.86 18.45
CA VAL A 243 -0.13 -3.95 17.82
C VAL A 243 -1.39 -3.84 18.68
N ARG A 244 -2.00 -4.99 19.03
CA ARG A 244 -3.26 -5.02 19.81
C ARG A 244 -3.13 -4.50 21.23
N ALA A 245 -1.96 -4.70 21.85
CA ALA A 245 -1.68 -4.13 23.17
C ALA A 245 -1.73 -2.60 23.17
N ARG A 246 -1.40 -1.96 22.04
CA ARG A 246 -1.42 -0.49 21.86
C ARG A 246 -2.75 0.03 21.33
N ALA A 247 -3.34 -0.71 20.41
CA ALA A 247 -4.59 -0.37 19.76
C ALA A 247 -5.49 -1.62 19.67
N PRO A 248 -6.31 -1.92 20.70
CA PRO A 248 -7.11 -3.14 20.76
C PRO A 248 -8.09 -3.34 19.58
N LEU A 249 -8.57 -2.23 19.00
CA LEU A 249 -9.50 -2.21 17.87
C LEU A 249 -8.80 -1.98 16.53
N ALA A 250 -7.46 -2.10 16.48
CA ALA A 250 -6.70 -1.91 15.24
C ALA A 250 -7.20 -2.82 14.13
N GLY A 251 -7.23 -2.30 12.91
CA GLY A 251 -7.34 -3.08 11.68
C GLY A 251 -5.99 -3.69 11.32
N ILE A 252 -5.94 -5.00 11.15
CA ILE A 252 -4.71 -5.69 10.73
C ILE A 252 -4.99 -6.45 9.45
N ARG A 253 -4.33 -6.04 8.39
CA ARG A 253 -4.44 -6.62 7.06
C ARG A 253 -3.15 -7.28 6.64
N SER A 254 -3.25 -8.35 5.86
CA SER A 254 -2.08 -8.98 5.23
C SER A 254 -2.39 -9.58 3.87
N ASN A 255 -1.32 -10.01 3.21
CA ASN A 255 -1.37 -10.84 2.00
C ASN A 255 -0.46 -12.04 2.20
N VAL A 256 -0.88 -13.20 1.66
CA VAL A 256 -0.11 -14.43 1.68
C VAL A 256 0.00 -15.04 0.27
N VAL A 257 1.08 -15.78 0.04
CA VAL A 257 1.36 -16.44 -1.24
C VAL A 257 1.43 -17.93 -1.00
N VAL A 258 0.66 -18.73 -1.74
CA VAL A 258 0.64 -20.19 -1.71
C VAL A 258 1.14 -20.77 -3.03
N GLY A 259 1.64 -22.00 -3.00
CA GLY A 259 2.20 -22.65 -4.19
C GLY A 259 3.61 -22.17 -4.57
N PHE A 260 4.33 -21.54 -3.64
CA PHE A 260 5.70 -21.12 -3.88
C PHE A 260 6.62 -22.34 -4.07
N PRO A 261 7.63 -22.31 -4.97
CA PRO A 261 8.51 -23.43 -5.23
C PRO A 261 9.11 -24.06 -3.96
N GLY A 262 8.86 -25.35 -3.77
CA GLY A 262 9.33 -26.12 -2.62
C GLY A 262 8.46 -26.03 -1.36
N GLU A 263 7.29 -25.41 -1.42
CA GLU A 263 6.31 -25.38 -0.33
C GLU A 263 5.77 -26.78 -0.03
N THR A 264 5.77 -27.18 1.23
CA THR A 264 5.31 -28.49 1.69
C THR A 264 3.95 -28.41 2.37
N GLU A 265 3.30 -29.56 2.59
CA GLU A 265 2.07 -29.61 3.40
C GLU A 265 2.29 -29.18 4.85
N HIS A 266 3.51 -29.33 5.38
CA HIS A 266 3.85 -28.81 6.69
C HIS A 266 3.86 -27.26 6.70
N ASP A 267 4.41 -26.64 5.64
CA ASP A 267 4.42 -25.18 5.50
C ASP A 267 3.00 -24.63 5.40
N LEU A 268 2.12 -25.32 4.67
CA LEU A 268 0.70 -24.96 4.57
C LEU A 268 -0.02 -25.11 5.91
N ALA A 269 0.27 -26.16 6.70
CA ALA A 269 -0.30 -26.33 8.04
C ALA A 269 0.15 -25.21 9.00
N GLU A 270 1.41 -24.77 8.92
CA GLU A 270 1.92 -23.63 9.68
C GLU A 270 1.20 -22.33 9.26
N LEU A 271 0.97 -22.13 7.95
CA LEU A 271 0.23 -20.97 7.46
C LEU A 271 -1.22 -20.97 7.94
N GLU A 272 -1.92 -22.12 7.86
CA GLU A 272 -3.29 -22.28 8.33
C GLU A 272 -3.41 -21.97 9.82
N SER A 273 -2.48 -22.53 10.64
CA SER A 273 -2.43 -22.24 12.07
C SER A 273 -2.18 -20.77 12.36
N PHE A 274 -1.26 -20.14 11.62
CA PHE A 274 -1.00 -18.70 11.74
C PHE A 274 -2.23 -17.86 11.45
N LEU A 275 -2.91 -18.10 10.32
CA LEU A 275 -4.08 -17.32 9.91
C LEU A 275 -5.21 -17.44 10.93
N THR A 276 -5.41 -18.64 11.49
CA THR A 276 -6.43 -18.90 12.53
C THR A 276 -6.12 -18.13 13.82
N ASP A 277 -4.86 -18.19 14.30
CA ASP A 277 -4.47 -17.59 15.56
C ASP A 277 -4.30 -16.08 15.47
N ALA A 278 -3.90 -15.57 14.29
CA ALA A 278 -3.60 -14.17 14.07
C ALA A 278 -4.84 -13.27 14.12
N ARG A 279 -6.05 -13.79 13.84
CA ARG A 279 -7.31 -13.04 13.84
C ARG A 279 -7.19 -11.74 13.05
N LEU A 280 -6.64 -11.82 11.84
CA LEU A 280 -6.48 -10.67 10.95
C LEU A 280 -7.86 -10.19 10.48
N ASP A 281 -8.00 -8.90 10.25
CA ASP A 281 -9.27 -8.32 9.79
C ASP A 281 -9.53 -8.65 8.33
N VAL A 282 -8.49 -8.57 7.49
CA VAL A 282 -8.57 -8.95 6.08
C VAL A 282 -7.26 -9.60 5.63
N VAL A 283 -7.39 -10.69 4.89
CA VAL A 283 -6.25 -11.36 4.27
C VAL A 283 -6.52 -11.58 2.79
N GLY A 284 -5.57 -11.20 1.95
CA GLY A 284 -5.57 -11.56 0.53
C GLY A 284 -4.70 -12.80 0.29
N VAL A 285 -5.20 -13.75 -0.50
CA VAL A 285 -4.46 -14.96 -0.88
C VAL A 285 -4.09 -14.89 -2.35
N PHE A 286 -2.83 -15.17 -2.66
CA PHE A 286 -2.30 -15.16 -4.02
C PHE A 286 -1.63 -16.50 -4.34
N GLY A 287 -1.96 -17.08 -5.49
CA GLY A 287 -1.21 -18.19 -6.04
C GLY A 287 0.14 -17.70 -6.59
N TYR A 288 1.22 -18.45 -6.32
CA TYR A 288 2.51 -18.12 -6.92
C TYR A 288 2.45 -18.18 -8.45
N SER A 289 3.08 -17.21 -9.07
CA SER A 289 3.28 -17.13 -10.51
C SER A 289 4.73 -16.76 -10.79
N ASP A 290 5.34 -17.40 -11.76
CA ASP A 290 6.66 -17.00 -12.24
C ASP A 290 6.61 -15.59 -12.82
N GLU A 291 7.59 -14.80 -12.41
CA GLU A 291 7.82 -13.46 -12.93
C GLU A 291 9.23 -13.42 -13.53
N ASP A 292 9.33 -13.07 -14.81
CA ASP A 292 10.62 -13.05 -15.53
C ASP A 292 11.68 -12.22 -14.80
N GLY A 293 12.88 -12.76 -14.71
CA GLY A 293 14.04 -12.12 -14.08
C GLY A 293 13.95 -12.01 -12.57
N THR A 294 13.00 -12.70 -11.93
CA THR A 294 13.02 -12.93 -10.48
C THR A 294 13.89 -14.14 -10.16
N GLU A 295 14.37 -14.21 -8.92
CA GLU A 295 15.19 -15.35 -8.52
C GLU A 295 14.37 -16.63 -8.43
N ALA A 296 13.13 -16.55 -7.98
CA ALA A 296 12.23 -17.70 -7.85
C ALA A 296 11.89 -18.35 -9.19
N GLU A 297 11.99 -17.62 -10.30
CA GLU A 297 11.84 -18.17 -11.65
C GLU A 297 12.83 -19.33 -11.91
N THR A 298 13.99 -19.31 -11.26
CA THR A 298 15.04 -20.33 -11.44
C THR A 298 14.98 -21.45 -10.41
N TYR A 299 14.01 -21.40 -9.47
CA TYR A 299 13.95 -22.37 -8.38
C TYR A 299 13.39 -23.70 -8.85
N GLU A 300 14.01 -24.76 -8.31
CA GLU A 300 13.47 -26.13 -8.41
C GLU A 300 12.30 -26.30 -7.44
N GLY A 301 11.49 -27.36 -7.68
CA GLY A 301 10.33 -27.69 -6.85
C GLY A 301 9.10 -26.84 -7.14
N LYS A 302 8.97 -26.34 -8.37
CA LYS A 302 7.76 -25.70 -8.87
C LYS A 302 6.61 -26.69 -8.96
N PHE A 303 5.42 -26.16 -8.76
CA PHE A 303 4.18 -26.93 -8.86
C PHE A 303 3.51 -26.71 -10.22
N GLU A 304 2.78 -27.71 -10.66
CA GLU A 304 1.88 -27.57 -11.78
C GLU A 304 0.75 -26.59 -11.44
N SER A 305 0.25 -25.87 -12.44
CA SER A 305 -0.76 -24.81 -12.26
C SER A 305 -2.01 -25.29 -11.53
N HIS A 306 -2.41 -26.57 -11.71
CA HIS A 306 -3.58 -27.10 -11.01
C HIS A 306 -3.34 -27.26 -9.50
N VAL A 307 -2.12 -27.63 -9.07
CA VAL A 307 -1.76 -27.73 -7.63
C VAL A 307 -1.78 -26.35 -6.98
N ILE A 308 -1.26 -25.34 -7.68
CA ILE A 308 -1.30 -23.95 -7.19
C ILE A 308 -2.76 -23.48 -7.07
N ALA A 309 -3.59 -23.81 -8.06
CA ALA A 309 -5.01 -23.46 -8.04
C ALA A 309 -5.78 -24.16 -6.91
N GLU A 310 -5.48 -25.42 -6.61
CA GLU A 310 -6.08 -26.15 -5.47
C GLU A 310 -5.68 -25.52 -4.14
N ARG A 311 -4.40 -25.19 -3.93
CA ARG A 311 -3.93 -24.51 -2.73
C ARG A 311 -4.56 -23.13 -2.59
N LEU A 312 -4.60 -22.37 -3.69
CA LEU A 312 -5.25 -21.05 -3.73
C LEU A 312 -6.71 -21.16 -3.32
N ALA A 313 -7.49 -22.08 -3.91
CA ALA A 313 -8.89 -22.28 -3.57
C ALA A 313 -9.08 -22.66 -2.10
N ARG A 314 -8.27 -23.61 -1.57
CA ARG A 314 -8.31 -24.00 -0.16
C ARG A 314 -8.12 -22.82 0.78
N PHE A 315 -7.08 -22.02 0.56
CA PHE A 315 -6.75 -20.89 1.43
C PHE A 315 -7.68 -19.71 1.22
N THR A 316 -8.22 -19.51 0.01
CA THR A 316 -9.25 -18.51 -0.24
C THR A 316 -10.49 -18.80 0.59
N THR A 317 -11.00 -20.04 0.57
CA THR A 317 -12.16 -20.44 1.38
C THR A 317 -11.90 -20.25 2.88
N LEU A 318 -10.73 -20.69 3.37
CA LEU A 318 -10.36 -20.50 4.78
C LEU A 318 -10.35 -19.01 5.17
N VAL A 319 -9.72 -18.18 4.34
CA VAL A 319 -9.57 -16.76 4.60
C VAL A 319 -10.90 -16.02 4.54
N GLU A 320 -11.78 -16.38 3.60
CA GLU A 320 -13.14 -15.83 3.51
C GLU A 320 -13.92 -16.11 4.80
N GLU A 321 -13.86 -17.35 5.33
CA GLU A 321 -14.48 -17.71 6.60
C GLU A 321 -13.90 -16.91 7.78
N LEU A 322 -12.57 -16.81 7.87
CA LEU A 322 -11.90 -16.06 8.94
C LEU A 322 -12.18 -14.57 8.90
N ASN A 323 -12.22 -13.96 7.71
CA ASN A 323 -12.54 -12.55 7.53
C ASN A 323 -14.00 -12.25 7.95
N ILE A 324 -14.94 -13.13 7.60
CA ILE A 324 -16.35 -13.01 8.03
C ILE A 324 -16.45 -13.14 9.55
N GLN A 325 -15.84 -14.16 10.17
CA GLN A 325 -15.83 -14.31 11.62
C GLN A 325 -15.25 -13.08 12.31
N ARG A 326 -14.19 -12.49 11.74
CA ARG A 326 -13.58 -11.29 12.29
C ARG A 326 -14.50 -10.07 12.18
N ALA A 327 -15.26 -9.93 11.10
CA ALA A 327 -16.27 -8.90 10.96
C ALA A 327 -17.40 -9.08 11.99
N GLU A 328 -17.89 -10.30 12.18
CA GLU A 328 -18.93 -10.63 13.18
C GLU A 328 -18.48 -10.30 14.62
N GLU A 329 -17.19 -10.52 14.96
CA GLU A 329 -16.64 -10.15 16.26
C GLU A 329 -16.71 -8.65 16.56
N ARG A 330 -16.80 -7.81 15.52
CA ARG A 330 -16.92 -6.35 15.67
C ARG A 330 -18.33 -5.87 15.96
N VAL A 331 -19.33 -6.75 15.97
CA VAL A 331 -20.70 -6.38 16.35
C VAL A 331 -20.74 -5.87 17.80
N GLY A 332 -21.28 -4.68 17.98
CA GLY A 332 -21.30 -3.95 19.27
C GLY A 332 -20.17 -2.95 19.44
N GLU A 333 -19.11 -2.98 18.62
CA GLU A 333 -18.04 -1.98 18.64
C GLU A 333 -18.55 -0.58 18.26
N LEU A 334 -17.92 0.43 18.84
CA LEU A 334 -18.06 1.81 18.42
C LEU A 334 -17.00 2.12 17.37
N VAL A 335 -17.45 2.64 16.24
CA VAL A 335 -16.60 2.99 15.11
C VAL A 335 -16.84 4.42 14.65
N GLU A 336 -15.82 5.03 14.11
CA GLU A 336 -15.92 6.29 13.37
C GLU A 336 -15.88 5.97 11.88
N VAL A 337 -16.94 6.31 11.16
CA VAL A 337 -17.10 6.02 9.74
C VAL A 337 -16.91 7.29 8.94
N LEU A 338 -15.93 7.31 8.04
CA LEU A 338 -15.81 8.34 7.00
C LEU A 338 -16.83 8.02 5.91
N VAL A 339 -17.81 8.89 5.72
CA VAL A 339 -18.83 8.74 4.67
C VAL A 339 -18.18 8.99 3.30
N GLU A 340 -18.31 8.04 2.38
CA GLU A 340 -17.66 8.09 1.06
C GLU A 340 -18.65 8.19 -0.09
N GLU A 341 -19.82 7.60 0.07
CA GLU A 341 -20.82 7.51 -0.98
C GLU A 341 -22.23 7.54 -0.39
N ILE A 342 -23.13 8.12 -1.13
CA ILE A 342 -24.57 8.09 -0.89
C ILE A 342 -25.18 7.44 -2.13
N ASP A 343 -25.83 6.30 -1.96
CA ASP A 343 -26.55 5.64 -3.04
C ASP A 343 -27.83 6.44 -3.36
N GLU A 344 -27.92 6.98 -4.57
CA GLU A 344 -29.03 7.85 -4.99
C GLU A 344 -30.37 7.10 -5.12
N ASP A 345 -30.34 5.76 -5.27
CA ASP A 345 -31.53 4.95 -5.46
C ASP A 345 -32.12 4.44 -4.12
N THR A 346 -31.23 4.11 -3.16
CA THR A 346 -31.62 3.53 -1.87
C THR A 346 -31.49 4.47 -0.68
N ASP A 347 -30.86 5.62 -0.85
CA ASP A 347 -30.43 6.54 0.22
C ASP A 347 -29.48 5.87 1.23
N ASP A 348 -28.87 4.73 0.90
CA ASP A 348 -27.88 4.07 1.75
C ASP A 348 -26.59 4.87 1.77
N LEU A 349 -26.07 5.07 2.97
CA LEU A 349 -24.78 5.72 3.19
C LEU A 349 -23.71 4.66 3.35
N THR A 350 -22.67 4.74 2.55
CA THR A 350 -21.52 3.85 2.62
C THR A 350 -20.26 4.63 2.92
N GLY A 351 -19.42 4.04 3.78
CA GLY A 351 -18.15 4.63 4.15
C GLY A 351 -17.20 3.59 4.70
N ARG A 352 -16.13 4.06 5.37
CA ARG A 352 -15.14 3.18 5.98
C ARG A 352 -14.86 3.55 7.43
N ALA A 353 -14.86 2.53 8.27
CA ALA A 353 -14.34 2.64 9.62
C ALA A 353 -12.81 2.71 9.63
N ALA A 354 -12.23 3.12 10.77
CA ALA A 354 -10.79 3.30 10.91
C ALA A 354 -9.97 2.03 10.62
N HIS A 355 -10.54 0.85 10.83
CA HIS A 355 -9.88 -0.44 10.57
C HIS A 355 -10.00 -0.94 9.11
N GLN A 356 -10.75 -0.24 8.24
CA GLN A 356 -10.97 -0.63 6.85
C GLN A 356 -10.14 0.23 5.89
N GLY A 357 -9.31 -0.40 5.07
CA GLY A 357 -8.56 0.27 4.00
C GLY A 357 -9.41 0.48 2.74
N PRO A 358 -9.07 1.49 1.92
CA PRO A 358 -9.83 1.78 0.70
C PRO A 358 -9.86 0.62 -0.29
N ASP A 359 -11.03 0.39 -0.90
CA ASP A 359 -11.28 -0.51 -2.04
C ASP A 359 -11.04 -2.03 -1.79
N VAL A 360 -10.52 -2.45 -0.61
CA VAL A 360 -10.09 -3.86 -0.42
C VAL A 360 -10.53 -4.52 0.89
N ASP A 361 -10.92 -3.74 1.91
CA ASP A 361 -11.15 -4.29 3.24
C ASP A 361 -12.64 -4.25 3.66
N GLY A 362 -13.55 -4.22 2.69
CA GLY A 362 -14.97 -4.03 2.91
C GLY A 362 -15.34 -2.58 3.22
N ALA A 363 -16.60 -2.36 3.44
CA ALA A 363 -17.22 -1.08 3.72
C ALA A 363 -18.01 -1.11 5.04
N THR A 364 -18.45 0.05 5.47
CA THR A 364 -19.44 0.18 6.57
C THR A 364 -20.68 0.87 6.02
N ILE A 365 -21.80 0.17 6.04
CA ILE A 365 -23.11 0.67 5.65
C ILE A 365 -23.78 1.31 6.85
N LEU A 366 -24.11 2.60 6.77
CA LEU A 366 -24.79 3.34 7.82
C LEU A 366 -26.31 3.26 7.65
N ARG A 367 -26.99 2.58 8.58
CA ARG A 367 -28.45 2.57 8.66
C ARG A 367 -28.96 3.81 9.37
N MET A 368 -29.52 4.74 8.61
CA MET A 368 -30.09 5.96 9.17
C MET A 368 -31.46 5.70 9.80
N ARG A 369 -31.73 6.39 10.91
CA ARG A 369 -33.07 6.38 11.50
C ARG A 369 -34.01 7.26 10.67
N PRO A 370 -35.27 6.85 10.50
CA PRO A 370 -36.24 7.68 9.79
C PRO A 370 -36.35 9.08 10.39
N GLY A 371 -36.21 10.11 9.55
CA GLY A 371 -36.31 11.51 9.96
C GLY A 371 -35.02 12.13 10.49
N THR A 372 -33.89 11.42 10.49
CA THR A 372 -32.56 12.01 10.74
C THR A 372 -32.02 12.59 9.45
N GLU A 373 -31.34 13.74 9.55
CA GLU A 373 -30.63 14.33 8.41
C GLU A 373 -29.44 13.43 8.03
N ALA A 374 -29.31 13.14 6.75
CA ALA A 374 -28.21 12.34 6.25
C ALA A 374 -26.89 13.15 6.30
N PRO A 375 -25.79 12.57 6.83
CA PRO A 375 -24.49 13.21 6.79
C PRO A 375 -23.98 13.35 5.35
N ALA A 376 -23.18 14.36 5.12
CA ALA A 376 -22.55 14.60 3.82
C ALA A 376 -21.35 13.68 3.59
N VAL A 377 -21.02 13.46 2.30
CA VAL A 377 -19.75 12.81 1.92
C VAL A 377 -18.58 13.60 2.49
N GLY A 378 -17.65 12.90 3.13
CA GLY A 378 -16.49 13.48 3.82
C GLY A 378 -16.70 13.72 5.31
N GLU A 379 -17.90 13.58 5.84
CA GLU A 379 -18.13 13.64 7.29
C GLU A 379 -17.69 12.33 7.97
N ILE A 380 -17.19 12.46 9.20
CA ILE A 380 -16.85 11.32 10.06
C ILE A 380 -17.93 11.16 11.11
N ILE A 381 -18.60 10.02 11.08
CA ILE A 381 -19.77 9.73 11.90
C ILE A 381 -19.45 8.65 12.93
N ALA A 382 -19.69 8.96 14.21
CA ALA A 382 -19.65 7.96 15.27
C ALA A 382 -20.86 7.04 15.15
N ALA A 383 -20.63 5.74 15.09
CA ALA A 383 -21.67 4.73 14.90
C ALA A 383 -21.37 3.48 15.74
N ARG A 384 -22.39 2.67 15.96
CA ARG A 384 -22.28 1.35 16.57
C ARG A 384 -22.51 0.28 15.53
N VAL A 385 -21.61 -0.68 15.41
CA VAL A 385 -21.78 -1.86 14.58
C VAL A 385 -22.91 -2.70 15.15
N VAL A 386 -23.93 -3.00 14.34
CA VAL A 386 -25.13 -3.76 14.74
C VAL A 386 -25.28 -5.09 14.02
N ASP A 387 -24.66 -5.23 12.85
CA ASP A 387 -24.76 -6.43 12.01
C ASP A 387 -23.60 -6.46 11.01
N THR A 388 -23.51 -7.53 10.21
CA THR A 388 -22.54 -7.68 9.13
C THR A 388 -23.17 -8.23 7.86
N LEU A 389 -22.56 -7.97 6.72
CA LEU A 389 -22.87 -8.57 5.43
C LEU A 389 -21.57 -9.08 4.78
N GLY A 390 -21.22 -10.34 5.08
CA GLY A 390 -19.88 -10.85 4.76
C GLY A 390 -18.82 -10.09 5.56
N ILE A 391 -17.87 -9.42 4.88
CA ILE A 391 -16.85 -8.59 5.50
C ILE A 391 -17.30 -7.13 5.74
N ASP A 392 -18.41 -6.72 5.15
CA ASP A 392 -18.96 -5.38 5.35
C ASP A 392 -19.66 -5.27 6.69
N LEU A 393 -19.51 -4.11 7.32
CA LEU A 393 -20.19 -3.82 8.58
C LEU A 393 -21.49 -3.04 8.32
N ILE A 394 -22.47 -3.30 9.17
CA ILE A 394 -23.69 -2.50 9.23
C ILE A 394 -23.68 -1.77 10.56
N ALA A 395 -23.76 -0.44 10.54
CA ALA A 395 -23.68 0.37 11.74
C ALA A 395 -24.82 1.40 11.82
N GLU A 396 -25.20 1.75 13.05
CA GLU A 396 -26.19 2.80 13.32
C GLU A 396 -25.49 4.00 13.95
N PRO A 397 -25.69 5.23 13.43
CA PRO A 397 -25.22 6.45 14.04
C PRO A 397 -25.69 6.60 15.50
N LEU A 398 -24.82 7.18 16.36
CA LEU A 398 -25.08 7.37 17.78
C LEU A 398 -26.07 8.50 18.07
#